data_253d98a6deba715d8390adbc66bb1c33
#
_entry.id   253d98a6deba715d8390adbc66bb1c33
#
_cell.length_a   1.000
_cell.length_b   1.000
_cell.length_c   1.000
_cell.angle_alpha   90.00
_cell.angle_beta   90.00
_cell.angle_gamma   90.00
#
_symmetry.space_group_name_H-M   'P 1'
#
loop_
_entity.id
_entity.type
_entity.pdbx_description
1 polymer ?
#
loop_
_entity_poly.entity_id
_entity_poly.type
_entity_poly.pdbx_seq_one_letter_code
_entity_poly.pdbx_strand_id
1 'polypeptide(L)'
;MGWRYDPILINEEWAVDRHIEAFSDMAARLSGYTRTAVISFIDLYEKVKRNFPEARMVSESDQKAITFAFVEIGKKYDIIIKPCGENPSLSALGTDCSGCMTVKTFEAAIGQNLDVPPNPNNRKECACYLTGDIGAYNTCGHLCRYCYANAEKETVLRNMKMHDPASPFLIGSSQPGDVIHQAKQKSWIDPQMRFEF
;
A
#
# COMPACT_ATOMS: atom_id res chain seq x y z
N MET A 1 -12.19 -2.31 6.71
CA MET A 1 -11.78 -1.80 5.36
C MET A 1 -10.39 -1.19 5.50
N GLY A 2 -9.49 -1.40 4.56
CA GLY A 2 -8.19 -0.71 4.51
C GLY A 2 -8.32 0.58 3.68
N TRP A 3 -7.93 1.72 4.24
CA TRP A 3 -7.89 2.99 3.51
C TRP A 3 -6.43 3.38 3.25
N ARG A 4 -6.14 3.75 1.99
CA ARG A 4 -4.85 4.31 1.58
C ARG A 4 -5.09 5.68 0.95
N TYR A 5 -4.35 6.67 1.44
CA TYR A 5 -4.28 8.00 0.88
C TYR A 5 -2.86 8.23 0.37
N ASP A 6 -2.58 7.65 -0.78
CA ASP A 6 -1.23 7.61 -1.35
C ASP A 6 -1.22 7.43 -2.88
N PRO A 7 -0.19 7.91 -3.55
CA PRO A 7 0.86 8.77 -3.01
C PRO A 7 0.40 10.24 -2.87
N ILE A 8 0.91 10.92 -1.85
CA ILE A 8 0.72 12.36 -1.68
C ILE A 8 1.76 13.08 -2.56
N LEU A 9 1.31 14.00 -3.38
CA LEU A 9 2.15 14.84 -4.23
C LEU A 9 1.73 16.30 -4.09
N ILE A 10 2.68 17.22 -4.19
CA ILE A 10 2.42 18.66 -4.12
C ILE A 10 2.61 19.28 -5.51
N ASN A 11 1.61 20.04 -5.95
CA ASN A 11 1.65 20.89 -7.13
C ASN A 11 0.77 22.12 -6.92
N GLU A 12 0.52 22.92 -7.97
CA GLU A 12 -0.29 24.14 -7.86
C GLU A 12 -1.75 23.87 -7.47
N GLU A 13 -2.32 22.77 -7.92
CA GLU A 13 -3.71 22.37 -7.62
C GLU A 13 -3.82 21.67 -6.26
N TRP A 14 -2.85 20.82 -5.95
CA TRP A 14 -2.80 19.99 -4.76
C TRP A 14 -1.71 20.47 -3.81
N ALA A 15 -1.93 21.65 -3.23
CA ALA A 15 -1.11 22.19 -2.15
C ALA A 15 -1.46 21.52 -0.79
N VAL A 16 -0.70 21.83 0.24
CA VAL A 16 -0.88 21.26 1.61
C VAL A 16 -2.32 21.41 2.09
N ASP A 17 -2.91 22.59 1.97
CA ASP A 17 -4.28 22.85 2.45
C ASP A 17 -5.32 22.00 1.71
N ARG A 18 -5.14 21.81 0.41
CA ARG A 18 -6.04 20.97 -0.40
C ARG A 18 -5.99 19.50 0.03
N HIS A 19 -4.82 18.98 0.37
CA HIS A 19 -4.69 17.65 0.94
C HIS A 19 -5.37 17.53 2.29
N ILE A 20 -5.24 18.52 3.16
CA ILE A 20 -5.87 18.55 4.48
C ILE A 20 -7.41 18.54 4.35
N GLU A 21 -7.94 19.38 3.48
CA GLU A 21 -9.38 19.46 3.19
C GLU A 21 -9.92 18.12 2.66
N ALA A 22 -9.29 17.57 1.61
CA ALA A 22 -9.69 16.32 1.01
C ALA A 22 -9.60 15.15 2.00
N PHE A 23 -8.52 15.07 2.77
CA PHE A 23 -8.37 14.04 3.79
C PHE A 23 -9.43 14.14 4.88
N SER A 24 -9.77 15.37 5.33
CA SER A 24 -10.81 15.61 6.33
C SER A 24 -12.19 15.16 5.84
N ASP A 25 -12.57 15.47 4.60
CA ASP A 25 -13.83 15.04 4.01
C ASP A 25 -13.90 13.52 3.90
N MET A 26 -12.83 12.89 3.39
CA MET A 26 -12.74 11.44 3.30
C MET A 26 -12.78 10.77 4.67
N ALA A 27 -12.06 11.27 5.66
CA ALA A 27 -12.05 10.73 7.02
C ALA A 27 -13.44 10.78 7.65
N ALA A 28 -14.17 11.89 7.48
CA ALA A 28 -15.53 12.01 7.96
C ALA A 28 -16.47 10.96 7.34
N ARG A 29 -16.35 10.71 6.03
CA ARG A 29 -17.17 9.72 5.31
C ARG A 29 -16.78 8.28 5.63
N LEU A 30 -15.51 8.01 5.95
CA LEU A 30 -14.98 6.68 6.25
C LEU A 30 -14.98 6.35 7.74
N SER A 31 -15.37 7.29 8.59
CA SER A 31 -15.49 7.06 10.03
C SER A 31 -16.43 5.89 10.33
N GLY A 32 -16.01 4.98 11.20
CA GLY A 32 -16.72 3.74 11.50
C GLY A 32 -16.51 2.58 10.50
N TYR A 33 -16.01 2.85 9.28
CA TYR A 33 -15.70 1.82 8.27
C TYR A 33 -14.23 1.44 8.22
N THR A 34 -13.35 2.33 8.65
CA THR A 34 -11.91 2.07 8.77
C THR A 34 -11.37 2.62 10.08
N ARG A 35 -10.31 1.99 10.60
CA ARG A 35 -9.58 2.45 11.79
C ARG A 35 -8.17 2.90 11.45
N THR A 36 -7.77 2.77 10.20
CA THR A 36 -6.41 3.13 9.77
C THR A 36 -6.43 3.81 8.42
N ALA A 37 -5.59 4.83 8.26
CA ALA A 37 -5.26 5.42 6.97
C ALA A 37 -3.76 5.24 6.72
N VAL A 38 -3.41 4.52 5.66
CA VAL A 38 -2.03 4.39 5.21
C VAL A 38 -1.71 5.56 4.30
N ILE A 39 -0.61 6.25 4.55
CA ILE A 39 -0.13 7.38 3.75
C ILE A 39 1.28 7.12 3.23
N SER A 40 1.59 7.64 2.05
CA SER A 40 2.97 7.78 1.58
C SER A 40 3.11 9.01 0.69
N PHE A 41 4.32 9.55 0.59
CA PHE A 41 4.64 10.63 -0.32
C PHE A 41 5.18 10.07 -1.63
N ILE A 42 5.07 10.85 -2.70
CA ILE A 42 5.48 10.38 -4.03
C ILE A 42 6.98 10.11 -4.09
N ASP A 43 7.35 8.92 -4.53
CA ASP A 43 8.72 8.55 -4.88
C ASP A 43 8.98 8.82 -6.36
N LEU A 44 10.09 9.50 -6.65
CA LEU A 44 10.49 9.82 -8.02
C LEU A 44 11.29 8.68 -8.66
N TYR A 45 10.64 7.52 -8.83
CA TYR A 45 11.21 6.43 -9.65
C TYR A 45 11.49 6.90 -11.08
N GLU A 46 12.40 6.25 -11.78
CA GLU A 46 12.75 6.63 -13.17
C GLU A 46 11.54 6.67 -14.12
N LYS A 47 10.57 5.79 -13.92
CA LYS A 47 9.31 5.83 -14.68
C LYS A 47 8.46 7.04 -14.31
N VAL A 48 8.40 7.42 -13.03
CA VAL A 48 7.66 8.60 -12.57
C VAL A 48 8.29 9.85 -13.19
N LYS A 49 9.61 10.02 -13.11
CA LYS A 49 10.32 11.14 -13.73
C LYS A 49 10.03 11.27 -15.22
N ARG A 50 9.95 10.14 -15.95
CA ARG A 50 9.66 10.12 -17.38
C ARG A 50 8.20 10.44 -17.69
N ASN A 51 7.25 9.85 -16.96
CA ASN A 51 5.82 9.95 -17.25
C ASN A 51 5.15 11.13 -16.55
N PHE A 52 5.82 11.71 -15.57
CA PHE A 52 5.33 12.83 -14.75
C PHE A 52 6.50 13.81 -14.44
N PRO A 53 7.09 14.43 -15.49
CA PRO A 53 8.30 15.24 -15.36
C PRO A 53 8.12 16.49 -14.47
N GLU A 54 6.88 16.96 -14.29
CA GLU A 54 6.56 18.05 -13.37
C GLU A 54 6.44 17.62 -11.90
N ALA A 55 6.41 16.31 -11.59
CA ALA A 55 6.40 15.85 -10.21
C ALA A 55 7.67 16.24 -9.47
N ARG A 56 7.52 16.61 -8.22
CA ARG A 56 8.62 16.99 -7.32
C ARG A 56 8.53 16.18 -6.04
N MET A 57 9.68 15.96 -5.40
CA MET A 57 9.70 15.43 -4.04
C MET A 57 8.97 16.40 -3.11
N VAL A 58 8.14 15.86 -2.24
CA VAL A 58 7.48 16.66 -1.20
C VAL A 58 8.53 17.09 -0.18
N SER A 59 8.58 18.37 0.15
CA SER A 59 9.55 18.90 1.10
C SER A 59 9.33 18.30 2.51
N GLU A 60 10.38 18.19 3.30
CA GLU A 60 10.27 17.66 4.67
C GLU A 60 9.31 18.51 5.54
N SER A 61 9.27 19.83 5.31
CA SER A 61 8.32 20.73 5.98
C SER A 61 6.87 20.41 5.62
N ASP A 62 6.59 20.19 4.33
CA ASP A 62 5.23 19.86 3.87
C ASP A 62 4.81 18.45 4.33
N GLN A 63 5.74 17.48 4.28
CA GLN A 63 5.49 16.14 4.84
C GLN A 63 5.09 16.22 6.31
N LYS A 64 5.81 17.00 7.12
CA LYS A 64 5.49 17.19 8.54
C LYS A 64 4.16 17.92 8.74
N ALA A 65 3.90 18.97 7.97
CA ALA A 65 2.65 19.73 8.06
C ALA A 65 1.43 18.87 7.72
N ILE A 66 1.47 18.15 6.61
CA ILE A 66 0.41 17.22 6.17
C ILE A 66 0.22 16.11 7.21
N THR A 67 1.31 15.47 7.63
CA THR A 67 1.24 14.35 8.58
C THR A 67 0.64 14.79 9.91
N PHE A 68 1.06 15.94 10.44
CA PHE A 68 0.51 16.50 11.68
C PHE A 68 -1.00 16.75 11.55
N ALA A 69 -1.41 17.43 10.48
CA ALA A 69 -2.83 17.71 10.24
C ALA A 69 -3.65 16.42 10.09
N PHE A 70 -3.12 15.41 9.38
CA PHE A 70 -3.78 14.11 9.23
C PHE A 70 -3.92 13.38 10.56
N VAL A 71 -2.92 13.45 11.44
CA VAL A 71 -3.00 12.88 12.80
C VAL A 71 -4.10 13.56 13.61
N GLU A 72 -4.20 14.89 13.57
CA GLU A 72 -5.25 15.63 14.29
C GLU A 72 -6.65 15.28 13.73
N ILE A 73 -6.80 15.19 12.41
CA ILE A 73 -8.04 14.72 11.78
C ILE A 73 -8.35 13.27 12.18
N GLY A 74 -7.33 12.40 12.16
CA GLY A 74 -7.46 11.00 12.55
C GLY A 74 -7.98 10.83 13.97
N LYS A 75 -7.46 11.61 14.92
CA LYS A 75 -7.97 11.62 16.31
C LYS A 75 -9.46 11.94 16.39
N LYS A 76 -9.94 12.87 15.59
CA LYS A 76 -11.36 13.26 15.55
C LYS A 76 -12.27 12.13 15.07
N TYR A 77 -11.78 11.25 14.19
CA TYR A 77 -12.59 10.21 13.53
C TYR A 77 -12.20 8.77 13.91
N ASP A 78 -11.39 8.60 14.96
CA ASP A 78 -10.85 7.29 15.41
C ASP A 78 -10.09 6.55 14.29
N ILE A 79 -9.24 7.28 13.56
CA ILE A 79 -8.42 6.77 12.46
C ILE A 79 -6.95 6.97 12.77
N ILE A 80 -6.19 5.88 12.85
CA ILE A 80 -4.74 5.89 13.07
C ILE A 80 -4.02 6.11 11.74
N ILE A 81 -3.07 7.04 11.71
CA ILE A 81 -2.26 7.33 10.53
C ILE A 81 -1.02 6.44 10.51
N LYS A 82 -0.84 5.69 9.42
CA LYS A 82 0.27 4.75 9.23
C LYS A 82 1.13 5.17 8.02
N PRO A 83 2.31 5.76 8.22
CA PRO A 83 3.26 6.00 7.14
C PRO A 83 3.75 4.67 6.53
N CYS A 84 3.87 4.62 5.20
CA CYS A 84 4.33 3.44 4.47
C CYS A 84 5.60 3.75 3.68
N GLY A 85 6.74 3.21 4.12
CA GLY A 85 8.03 3.45 3.48
C GLY A 85 8.58 4.86 3.70
N GLU A 86 8.13 5.54 4.76
CA GLU A 86 8.49 6.91 5.09
C GLU A 86 9.50 6.99 6.24
N ASN A 87 10.07 8.18 6.43
CA ASN A 87 11.03 8.42 7.50
C ASN A 87 10.39 8.13 8.88
N PRO A 88 11.01 7.26 9.71
CA PRO A 88 10.50 6.94 11.04
C PRO A 88 10.34 8.14 11.99
N SER A 89 10.98 9.28 11.69
CA SER A 89 10.81 10.52 12.47
C SER A 89 9.38 11.04 12.48
N LEU A 90 8.53 10.62 11.54
CA LEU A 90 7.11 10.96 11.54
C LEU A 90 6.36 10.38 12.75
N SER A 91 6.91 9.37 13.44
CA SER A 91 6.37 8.86 14.70
C SER A 91 6.26 9.94 15.79
N ALA A 92 7.19 10.91 15.80
CA ALA A 92 7.14 12.04 16.73
C ALA A 92 5.90 12.93 16.55
N LEU A 93 5.21 12.83 15.41
CA LEU A 93 3.97 13.55 15.14
C LEU A 93 2.71 12.77 15.57
N GLY A 94 2.88 11.56 16.13
CA GLY A 94 1.79 10.71 16.60
C GLY A 94 1.28 9.68 15.58
N THR A 95 2.07 9.38 14.53
CA THR A 95 1.76 8.30 13.59
C THR A 95 2.17 6.94 14.14
N ASP A 96 1.52 5.88 13.67
CA ASP A 96 1.91 4.50 13.93
C ASP A 96 2.81 3.95 12.81
N CYS A 97 4.12 3.96 13.06
CA CYS A 97 5.14 3.44 12.16
C CYS A 97 5.38 1.92 12.30
N SER A 98 4.51 1.17 12.97
CA SER A 98 4.66 -0.29 13.17
C SER A 98 4.47 -1.11 11.89
N GLY A 99 4.11 -0.46 10.78
CA GLY A 99 3.84 -1.09 9.49
C GLY A 99 2.34 -1.19 9.17
N CYS A 100 2.02 -1.19 7.88
CA CYS A 100 0.64 -1.22 7.41
C CYS A 100 0.11 -2.64 7.13
N MET A 101 1.00 -3.61 6.84
CA MET A 101 0.69 -5.01 6.55
C MET A 101 1.54 -5.93 7.45
N THR A 102 1.24 -5.89 8.75
CA THR A 102 1.96 -6.70 9.76
C THR A 102 1.24 -8.03 10.00
N VAL A 103 1.93 -8.98 10.64
CA VAL A 103 1.31 -10.25 11.10
C VAL A 103 0.06 -9.95 11.92
N LYS A 104 0.14 -8.99 12.87
CA LYS A 104 -1.02 -8.57 13.67
C LYS A 104 -2.18 -8.04 12.83
N THR A 105 -1.90 -7.37 11.72
CA THR A 105 -2.94 -6.90 10.79
C THR A 105 -3.66 -8.07 10.14
N PHE A 106 -2.92 -9.12 9.75
CA PHE A 106 -3.50 -10.33 9.18
C PHE A 106 -4.27 -11.13 10.23
N GLU A 107 -3.71 -11.31 11.42
CA GLU A 107 -4.38 -11.99 12.53
C GLU A 107 -5.71 -11.33 12.88
N ALA A 108 -5.73 -10.01 12.99
CA ALA A 108 -6.96 -9.26 13.23
C ALA A 108 -8.00 -9.39 12.09
N ALA A 109 -7.53 -9.53 10.85
CA ALA A 109 -8.42 -9.67 9.69
C ALA A 109 -9.06 -11.06 9.59
N ILE A 110 -8.34 -12.12 9.98
CA ILE A 110 -8.81 -13.52 9.90
C ILE A 110 -9.37 -14.03 11.24
N GLY A 111 -9.14 -13.30 12.33
CA GLY A 111 -9.58 -13.71 13.68
C GLY A 111 -8.80 -14.92 14.24
N GLN A 112 -7.58 -15.16 13.77
CA GLN A 112 -6.74 -16.31 14.18
C GLN A 112 -5.29 -15.87 14.34
N ASN A 113 -4.55 -16.53 15.25
CA ASN A 113 -3.12 -16.33 15.40
C ASN A 113 -2.35 -17.02 14.27
N LEU A 114 -1.20 -16.45 13.92
CA LEU A 114 -0.33 -16.97 12.88
C LEU A 114 1.05 -17.34 13.47
N ASP A 115 1.52 -18.53 13.18
CA ASP A 115 2.90 -18.96 13.37
C ASP A 115 3.64 -18.79 12.03
N VAL A 116 4.31 -17.66 11.88
CA VAL A 116 4.95 -17.28 10.62
C VAL A 116 6.47 -17.42 10.72
N PRO A 117 7.14 -17.83 9.63
CA PRO A 117 8.60 -17.83 9.58
C PRO A 117 9.15 -16.39 9.70
N PRO A 118 10.45 -16.22 10.04
CA PRO A 118 11.08 -14.91 10.05
C PRO A 118 10.86 -14.18 8.72
N ASN A 119 10.56 -12.86 8.80
CA ASN A 119 10.30 -12.06 7.60
C ASN A 119 11.55 -11.96 6.71
N PRO A 120 11.54 -12.47 5.48
CA PRO A 120 12.70 -12.44 4.59
C PRO A 120 12.94 -11.07 3.95
N ASN A 121 11.95 -10.17 3.98
CA ASN A 121 11.94 -8.90 3.22
C ASN A 121 12.02 -7.69 4.15
N ASN A 122 13.24 -7.36 4.58
CA ASN A 122 13.47 -6.15 5.37
C ASN A 122 13.86 -4.97 4.46
N ARG A 123 12.90 -4.19 4.01
CA ARG A 123 13.17 -2.79 3.64
C ARG A 123 13.39 -2.03 4.94
N LYS A 124 14.45 -1.20 5.01
CA LYS A 124 14.84 -0.48 6.24
C LYS A 124 13.70 0.35 6.86
N GLU A 125 12.86 0.93 6.01
CA GLU A 125 11.74 1.79 6.41
C GLU A 125 10.39 1.08 6.40
N CYS A 126 10.37 -0.27 6.34
CA CYS A 126 9.12 -1.03 6.21
C CYS A 126 9.08 -2.20 7.19
N ALA A 127 8.15 -2.18 8.13
CA ALA A 127 7.88 -3.26 9.07
C ALA A 127 6.80 -4.25 8.58
N CYS A 128 6.40 -4.18 7.30
CA CYS A 128 5.40 -5.08 6.73
C CYS A 128 5.92 -6.50 6.57
N TYR A 129 5.05 -7.48 6.82
CA TYR A 129 5.31 -8.88 6.55
C TYR A 129 4.82 -9.22 5.13
N LEU A 130 5.73 -9.23 4.16
CA LEU A 130 5.41 -9.50 2.76
C LEU A 130 6.19 -10.71 2.28
N THR A 131 5.50 -11.75 1.83
CA THR A 131 6.12 -13.02 1.40
C THR A 131 6.02 -13.29 -0.09
N GLY A 132 5.05 -12.72 -0.77
CA GLY A 132 4.86 -12.89 -2.20
C GLY A 132 3.91 -11.84 -2.75
N ASP A 133 4.07 -11.57 -4.04
CA ASP A 133 3.20 -10.71 -4.83
C ASP A 133 2.57 -11.56 -5.93
N ILE A 134 1.24 -11.58 -6.00
CA ILE A 134 0.49 -12.26 -7.07
C ILE A 134 0.25 -11.34 -8.26
N GLY A 135 0.69 -10.08 -8.18
CA GLY A 135 0.59 -9.10 -9.25
C GLY A 135 1.62 -9.34 -10.37
N ALA A 136 1.34 -8.76 -11.53
CA ALA A 136 2.29 -8.66 -12.61
C ALA A 136 2.41 -7.22 -13.11
N TYR A 137 3.60 -6.82 -13.52
CA TYR A 137 3.82 -5.51 -14.13
C TYR A 137 3.05 -5.39 -15.45
N ASN A 138 2.63 -4.17 -15.79
CA ASN A 138 1.89 -3.85 -17.02
C ASN A 138 0.52 -4.56 -17.14
N THR A 139 -0.22 -4.69 -16.03
CA THR A 139 -1.54 -5.33 -16.00
C THR A 139 -2.67 -4.41 -15.55
N CYS A 140 -2.38 -3.17 -15.14
CA CYS A 140 -3.39 -2.23 -14.66
C CYS A 140 -3.77 -1.21 -15.73
N GLY A 141 -5.06 -1.19 -16.12
CA GLY A 141 -5.60 -0.30 -17.15
C GLY A 141 -5.79 1.15 -16.73
N HIS A 142 -5.57 1.53 -15.46
CA HIS A 142 -5.73 2.91 -15.00
C HIS A 142 -4.66 3.86 -15.54
N LEU A 143 -3.46 3.37 -15.89
CA LEU A 143 -2.39 4.14 -16.51
C LEU A 143 -2.00 5.41 -15.75
N CYS A 144 -2.02 5.36 -14.41
CA CYS A 144 -1.65 6.49 -13.56
C CYS A 144 -0.24 7.00 -13.90
N ARG A 145 -0.06 8.31 -14.03
CA ARG A 145 1.21 8.94 -14.42
C ARG A 145 2.36 8.62 -13.45
N TYR A 146 2.06 8.46 -12.16
CA TYR A 146 3.01 8.11 -11.11
C TYR A 146 3.22 6.60 -10.95
N CYS A 147 2.63 5.76 -11.80
CA CYS A 147 2.68 4.31 -11.63
C CYS A 147 4.08 3.75 -11.89
N TYR A 148 4.66 3.07 -10.90
CA TYR A 148 5.93 2.35 -11.05
C TYR A 148 5.76 1.00 -11.75
N ALA A 149 4.56 0.42 -11.74
CA ALA A 149 4.30 -0.93 -12.21
C ALA A 149 3.99 -1.02 -13.73
N ASN A 150 3.49 0.07 -14.34
CA ASN A 150 3.21 0.11 -15.77
C ASN A 150 4.36 0.78 -16.52
N ALA A 151 5.01 0.08 -17.44
CA ALA A 151 6.09 0.62 -18.26
C ALA A 151 5.56 1.36 -19.49
N GLU A 152 4.69 0.71 -20.25
CA GLU A 152 4.21 1.16 -21.54
C GLU A 152 2.73 0.86 -21.71
N LYS A 153 1.99 1.82 -22.27
CA LYS A 153 0.55 1.71 -22.49
C LYS A 153 0.17 0.54 -23.40
N GLU A 154 0.90 0.36 -24.49
CA GLU A 154 0.65 -0.70 -25.46
C GLU A 154 0.80 -2.09 -24.84
N THR A 155 1.83 -2.27 -24.02
CA THR A 155 2.03 -3.51 -23.27
C THR A 155 0.90 -3.78 -22.29
N VAL A 156 0.44 -2.75 -21.57
CA VAL A 156 -0.72 -2.88 -20.67
C VAL A 156 -1.97 -3.31 -21.44
N LEU A 157 -2.29 -2.63 -22.55
CA LEU A 157 -3.48 -2.95 -23.34
C LEU A 157 -3.42 -4.36 -23.94
N ARG A 158 -2.23 -4.82 -24.37
CA ARG A 158 -2.02 -6.19 -24.83
C ARG A 158 -2.25 -7.19 -23.71
N ASN A 159 -1.67 -6.98 -22.54
CA ASN A 159 -1.79 -7.87 -21.40
C ASN A 159 -3.24 -7.96 -20.90
N MET A 160 -3.95 -6.84 -20.86
CA MET A 160 -5.38 -6.81 -20.52
C MET A 160 -6.24 -7.65 -21.48
N LYS A 161 -5.91 -7.66 -22.78
CA LYS A 161 -6.62 -8.50 -23.77
C LYS A 161 -6.36 -10.00 -23.57
N MET A 162 -5.25 -10.37 -22.93
CA MET A 162 -4.89 -11.75 -22.63
C MET A 162 -5.42 -12.23 -21.27
N HIS A 163 -6.09 -11.35 -20.50
CA HIS A 163 -6.70 -11.73 -19.25
C HIS A 163 -8.02 -12.48 -19.47
N ASP A 164 -8.14 -13.65 -18.87
CA ASP A 164 -9.37 -14.43 -18.83
C ASP A 164 -9.78 -14.62 -17.34
N PRO A 165 -10.93 -14.09 -16.91
CA PRO A 165 -11.37 -14.23 -15.51
C PRO A 165 -11.58 -15.68 -15.05
N ALA A 166 -11.78 -16.62 -15.99
CA ALA A 166 -11.92 -18.05 -15.69
C ALA A 166 -10.56 -18.78 -15.62
N SER A 167 -9.48 -18.14 -16.04
CA SER A 167 -8.12 -18.69 -16.03
C SER A 167 -7.47 -18.55 -14.65
N PRO A 168 -6.67 -19.52 -14.19
CA PRO A 168 -5.81 -19.35 -13.01
C PRO A 168 -4.64 -18.40 -13.26
N PHE A 169 -4.38 -17.99 -14.49
CA PHE A 169 -3.32 -17.06 -14.85
C PHE A 169 -3.83 -15.61 -14.85
N LEU A 170 -3.03 -14.70 -14.31
CA LEU A 170 -3.35 -13.27 -14.36
C LEU A 170 -3.38 -12.75 -15.80
N ILE A 171 -2.48 -13.24 -16.64
CA ILE A 171 -2.40 -12.97 -18.09
C ILE A 171 -1.91 -14.20 -18.83
N GLY A 172 -2.48 -14.44 -20.02
CA GLY A 172 -2.09 -15.52 -20.90
C GLY A 172 -2.47 -16.90 -20.37
N SER A 173 -1.69 -17.90 -20.79
CA SER A 173 -1.87 -19.32 -20.43
C SER A 173 -0.50 -20.01 -20.38
N SER A 174 -0.44 -21.20 -19.77
CA SER A 174 0.78 -22.01 -19.80
C SER A 174 1.17 -22.38 -21.22
N GLN A 175 2.47 -22.41 -21.45
CA GLN A 175 3.05 -22.75 -22.76
C GLN A 175 3.71 -24.12 -22.70
N PRO A 176 3.84 -24.84 -23.86
CA PRO A 176 4.65 -26.04 -23.92
C PRO A 176 6.09 -25.75 -23.48
N GLY A 177 6.57 -26.47 -22.49
CA GLY A 177 7.91 -26.27 -21.94
C GLY A 177 7.95 -25.46 -20.63
N ASP A 178 6.85 -24.91 -20.17
CA ASP A 178 6.78 -24.28 -18.84
C ASP A 178 7.08 -25.29 -17.74
N VAL A 179 7.94 -24.91 -16.80
CA VAL A 179 8.22 -25.73 -15.62
C VAL A 179 7.19 -25.45 -14.55
N ILE A 180 6.32 -26.43 -14.32
CA ILE A 180 5.29 -26.33 -13.28
C ILE A 180 5.86 -26.84 -11.96
N HIS A 181 5.96 -25.96 -10.98
CA HIS A 181 6.33 -26.31 -9.61
C HIS A 181 5.09 -26.47 -8.74
N GLN A 182 4.95 -27.63 -8.10
CA GLN A 182 3.91 -27.81 -7.11
C GLN A 182 4.27 -26.98 -5.85
N ALA A 183 3.41 -26.05 -5.47
CA ALA A 183 3.60 -25.26 -4.27
C ALA A 183 3.49 -26.15 -3.03
N LYS A 184 4.52 -26.14 -2.17
CA LYS A 184 4.53 -26.80 -0.86
C LYS A 184 4.07 -25.83 0.22
N GLN A 185 2.90 -25.24 0.02
CA GLN A 185 2.37 -24.29 1.00
C GLN A 185 1.81 -25.03 2.21
N LYS A 186 2.14 -24.50 3.40
CA LYS A 186 1.56 -24.90 4.67
C LYS A 186 0.69 -23.77 5.20
N SER A 187 -0.37 -24.12 5.92
CA SER A 187 -1.10 -23.14 6.69
C SER A 187 -0.18 -22.57 7.79
N TRP A 188 -0.21 -21.27 7.97
CA TRP A 188 0.47 -20.60 9.09
C TRP A 188 -0.47 -20.30 10.24
N ILE A 189 -1.69 -20.77 10.18
CA ILE A 189 -2.62 -20.68 11.31
C ILE A 189 -2.03 -21.48 12.47
N ASP A 190 -1.83 -20.80 13.61
CA ASP A 190 -1.38 -21.43 14.85
C ASP A 190 -2.50 -22.36 15.34
N PRO A 191 -2.27 -23.68 15.41
CA PRO A 191 -3.28 -24.61 15.87
C PRO A 191 -3.52 -24.54 17.39
N GLN A 192 -2.72 -23.79 18.12
CA GLN A 192 -2.81 -23.66 19.56
C GLN A 192 -3.98 -22.75 19.95
N MET A 193 -5.01 -23.31 20.57
CA MET A 193 -6.06 -22.52 21.19
C MET A 193 -5.50 -21.77 22.41
N ARG A 194 -5.58 -20.44 22.39
CA ARG A 194 -5.26 -19.60 23.55
C ARG A 194 -6.56 -19.30 24.27
N PHE A 195 -6.63 -19.69 25.54
CA PHE A 195 -7.72 -19.25 26.41
C PHE A 195 -7.41 -17.81 26.86
N GLU A 196 -8.26 -16.86 26.51
CA GLU A 196 -8.24 -15.53 27.14
C GLU A 196 -8.94 -15.66 28.51
N PHE A 197 -8.19 -15.40 29.59
CA PHE A 197 -8.69 -15.37 30.96
C PHE A 197 -8.98 -13.93 31.39
#